data_eaf1e471e52084137ef450cb0f696c54
#
_entry.id   eaf1e471e52084137ef450cb0f696c54
#
_cell.length_a   1.000
_cell.length_b   1.000
_cell.length_c   1.000
_cell.angle_alpha   90.00
_cell.angle_beta   90.00
_cell.angle_gamma   90.00
#
_symmetry.space_group_name_H-M   'P 1'
#
loop_
_entity.id
_entity.type
_entity.pdbx_description
1 polymer ?
#
loop_
_entity_poly.entity_id
_entity_poly.type
_entity_poly.pdbx_seq_one_letter_code
_entity_poly.pdbx_strand_id
1 'polypeptide(L)'
;DAMVIPANAKCPKLANEFINYILTDDASYDNSSTVGYASSNKNVLDEMSAAGGEYDGNPAYLPRVGYAKDEVFKHNEILKKKLADLWIKVKNS
;
A
#
# COMPACT_ATOMS: atom_id res chain seq x y z
N ASP A 1 -0.78 -1.32 -2.86
CA ASP A 1 -1.99 -0.50 -3.03
C ASP A 1 -1.64 0.79 -3.75
N ALA A 2 -2.65 1.46 -4.33
CA ALA A 2 -2.45 2.71 -5.05
C ALA A 2 -3.62 3.68 -4.79
N MET A 3 -3.31 4.97 -4.73
CA MET A 3 -4.31 6.03 -4.75
C MET A 3 -4.41 6.61 -6.15
N VAL A 4 -5.63 6.79 -6.63
CA VAL A 4 -5.89 7.35 -7.96
C VAL A 4 -6.93 8.46 -7.89
N ILE A 5 -6.82 9.43 -8.77
CA ILE A 5 -7.81 10.51 -8.92
C ILE A 5 -8.64 10.21 -10.18
N PRO A 6 -9.95 9.90 -10.04
CA PRO A 6 -10.80 9.65 -11.20
C PRO A 6 -10.87 10.86 -12.14
N ALA A 7 -10.99 10.63 -13.44
CA ALA A 7 -11.05 11.71 -14.43
C ALA A 7 -12.23 12.67 -14.24
N ASN A 8 -13.32 12.21 -13.62
CA ASN A 8 -14.51 13.00 -13.28
C ASN A 8 -14.52 13.55 -11.85
N ALA A 9 -13.38 13.55 -11.17
CA ALA A 9 -13.28 14.12 -9.81
C ALA A 9 -13.68 15.60 -9.81
N LYS A 10 -14.52 16.01 -8.84
CA LYS A 10 -14.98 17.41 -8.73
C LYS A 10 -13.88 18.36 -8.28
N CYS A 11 -12.96 17.90 -7.45
CA CYS A 11 -11.89 18.69 -6.85
C CYS A 11 -10.52 18.00 -7.03
N PRO A 12 -10.01 17.83 -8.28
CA PRO A 12 -8.79 17.07 -8.53
C PRO A 12 -7.54 17.71 -7.89
N LYS A 13 -7.50 19.04 -7.78
CA LYS A 13 -6.40 19.75 -7.09
C LYS A 13 -6.34 19.38 -5.62
N LEU A 14 -7.47 19.44 -4.90
CA LEU A 14 -7.54 19.08 -3.49
C LEU A 14 -7.18 17.60 -3.26
N ALA A 15 -7.65 16.72 -4.14
CA ALA A 15 -7.27 15.30 -4.09
C ALA A 15 -5.76 15.11 -4.27
N ASN A 16 -5.13 15.88 -5.15
CA ASN A 16 -3.69 15.84 -5.35
C ASN A 16 -2.91 16.38 -4.14
N GLU A 17 -3.40 17.46 -3.51
CA GLU A 17 -2.84 18.00 -2.26
C GLU A 17 -2.93 16.97 -1.13
N PHE A 18 -4.05 16.24 -1.02
CA PHE A 18 -4.19 15.16 -0.06
C PHE A 18 -3.16 14.03 -0.30
N ILE A 19 -2.97 13.61 -1.55
CA ILE A 19 -1.96 12.59 -1.89
C ILE A 19 -0.56 13.10 -1.53
N ASN A 20 -0.25 14.37 -1.83
CA ASN A 20 1.04 14.96 -1.46
C ASN A 20 1.23 15.00 0.05
N TYR A 21 0.19 15.33 0.82
CA TYR A 21 0.24 15.30 2.28
C TYR A 21 0.54 13.89 2.83
N ILE A 22 -0.13 12.87 2.32
CA ILE A 22 0.11 11.47 2.73
C ILE A 22 1.55 11.02 2.44
N LEU A 23 2.21 11.63 1.46
CA LEU A 23 3.61 11.34 1.10
C LEU A 23 4.64 12.17 1.87
N THR A 24 4.22 13.08 2.77
CA THR A 24 5.17 13.76 3.68
C THR A 24 5.78 12.77 4.67
N ASP A 25 6.93 13.10 5.23
CA ASP A 25 7.64 12.20 6.16
C ASP A 25 6.76 11.86 7.36
N ASP A 26 6.16 12.85 8.02
CA ASP A 26 5.30 12.65 9.20
C ASP A 26 4.10 11.75 8.90
N ALA A 27 3.32 12.08 7.86
CA ALA A 27 2.13 11.29 7.51
C ALA A 27 2.48 9.89 7.00
N SER A 28 3.58 9.74 6.28
CA SER A 28 4.08 8.44 5.82
C SER A 28 4.57 7.57 6.98
N TYR A 29 5.21 8.17 7.98
CA TYR A 29 5.65 7.48 9.18
C TYR A 29 4.44 6.95 9.97
N ASP A 30 3.49 7.82 10.30
CA ASP A 30 2.28 7.46 11.05
C ASP A 30 1.46 6.37 10.34
N ASN A 31 1.32 6.47 9.02
CA ASN A 31 0.65 5.45 8.23
C ASN A 31 1.39 4.11 8.26
N SER A 32 2.71 4.11 8.06
CA SER A 32 3.51 2.89 8.03
C SER A 32 3.52 2.19 9.39
N SER A 33 3.68 2.95 10.47
CA SER A 33 3.63 2.44 11.85
C SER A 33 2.25 1.86 12.18
N THR A 34 1.16 2.52 11.77
CA THR A 34 -0.20 2.08 12.06
C THR A 34 -0.61 0.83 11.27
N VAL A 35 -0.25 0.77 9.99
CA VAL A 35 -0.70 -0.30 9.06
C VAL A 35 0.32 -1.43 8.92
N GLY A 36 1.58 -1.18 9.25
CA GLY A 36 2.67 -2.15 9.12
C GLY A 36 3.14 -2.38 7.67
N TYR A 37 2.76 -1.53 6.73
CA TYR A 37 3.23 -1.62 5.34
C TYR A 37 4.49 -0.81 5.11
N ALA A 38 5.36 -1.32 4.23
CA ALA A 38 6.52 -0.58 3.78
C ALA A 38 6.11 0.79 3.22
N SER A 39 6.76 1.85 3.71
CA SER A 39 6.49 3.20 3.25
C SER A 39 6.92 3.38 1.79
N SER A 40 6.11 4.10 1.01
CA SER A 40 6.49 4.58 -0.33
C SER A 40 7.42 5.80 -0.27
N ASN A 41 7.51 6.46 0.89
CA ASN A 41 8.46 7.52 1.17
C ASN A 41 9.80 6.91 1.59
N LYS A 42 10.85 7.18 0.78
CA LYS A 42 12.17 6.59 1.00
C LYS A 42 12.79 6.96 2.34
N ASN A 43 12.64 8.21 2.79
CA ASN A 43 13.22 8.66 4.06
C ASN A 43 12.64 7.85 5.22
N VAL A 44 11.31 7.68 5.23
CA VAL A 44 10.60 6.90 6.24
C VAL A 44 10.94 5.41 6.16
N LEU A 45 11.04 4.86 4.95
CA LEU A 45 11.44 3.46 4.76
C LEU A 45 12.82 3.21 5.35
N ASP A 46 13.78 4.10 5.05
CA ASP A 46 15.15 4.00 5.54
C ASP A 46 15.21 4.17 7.06
N GLU A 47 14.49 5.14 7.63
CA GLU A 47 14.43 5.38 9.08
C GLU A 47 13.85 4.18 9.84
N MET A 48 12.69 3.69 9.42
CA MET A 48 12.00 2.60 10.10
C MET A 48 12.73 1.26 10.01
N SER A 49 13.53 1.05 8.96
CA SER A 49 14.31 -0.18 8.76
C SER A 49 15.77 -0.09 9.25
N ALA A 50 16.23 1.11 9.64
CA ALA A 50 17.57 1.30 10.18
C ALA A 50 17.75 0.62 11.55
N ALA A 51 19.00 0.49 11.97
CA ALA A 51 19.33 -0.04 13.30
C ALA A 51 18.67 0.81 14.41
N GLY A 52 17.81 0.17 15.21
CA GLY A 52 17.00 0.84 16.24
C GLY A 52 15.69 1.43 15.75
N GLY A 53 15.37 1.34 14.46
CA GLY A 53 14.06 1.70 13.90
C GLY A 53 12.96 0.70 14.26
N GLU A 54 11.70 1.08 14.03
CA GLU A 54 10.53 0.28 14.42
C GLU A 54 10.51 -1.12 13.77
N TYR A 55 11.04 -1.24 12.55
CA TYR A 55 11.11 -2.49 11.79
C TYR A 55 12.56 -2.98 11.60
N ASP A 56 13.47 -2.61 12.49
CA ASP A 56 14.85 -3.11 12.49
C ASP A 56 14.88 -4.64 12.50
N GLY A 57 15.63 -5.21 11.57
CA GLY A 57 15.76 -6.67 11.45
C GLY A 57 14.51 -7.40 10.95
N ASN A 58 13.45 -6.70 10.55
CA ASN A 58 12.24 -7.32 9.98
C ASN A 58 12.31 -7.40 8.44
N PRO A 59 12.70 -8.55 7.85
CA PRO A 59 12.81 -8.68 6.40
C PRO A 59 11.46 -8.61 5.67
N ALA A 60 10.34 -8.77 6.38
CA ALA A 60 9.00 -8.68 5.79
C ALA A 60 8.58 -7.23 5.53
N TYR A 61 9.18 -6.25 6.22
CA TYR A 61 8.90 -4.84 6.00
C TYR A 61 9.55 -4.29 4.71
N LEU A 62 10.72 -4.81 4.34
CA LEU A 62 11.46 -4.31 3.17
C LEU A 62 10.93 -4.93 1.87
N PRO A 63 10.61 -4.11 0.84
CA PRO A 63 10.24 -4.62 -0.48
C PRO A 63 11.37 -5.42 -1.11
N ARG A 64 11.07 -6.61 -1.64
CA ARG A 64 12.03 -7.42 -2.39
C ARG A 64 12.03 -7.01 -3.85
N VAL A 65 12.93 -6.12 -4.23
CA VAL A 65 13.02 -5.67 -5.63
C VAL A 65 13.61 -6.78 -6.51
N GLY A 66 12.94 -7.07 -7.62
CA GLY A 66 13.44 -8.02 -8.63
C GLY A 66 13.28 -9.50 -8.30
N TYR A 67 12.44 -9.88 -7.34
CA TYR A 67 12.15 -11.29 -7.10
C TYR A 67 11.35 -11.88 -8.26
N ALA A 68 11.88 -12.95 -8.88
CA ALA A 68 11.35 -13.51 -10.13
C ALA A 68 9.91 -14.05 -10.05
N LYS A 69 9.39 -14.29 -8.85
CA LYS A 69 8.02 -14.77 -8.62
C LYS A 69 7.04 -13.66 -8.23
N ASP A 70 7.52 -12.41 -8.08
CA ASP A 70 6.64 -11.28 -7.84
C ASP A 70 5.91 -10.92 -9.14
N GLU A 71 4.59 -10.87 -9.08
CA GLU A 71 3.76 -10.54 -10.24
C GLU A 71 2.84 -9.36 -9.91
N VAL A 72 2.61 -8.52 -10.90
CA VAL A 72 1.53 -7.53 -10.84
C VAL A 72 0.20 -8.24 -11.08
N PHE A 73 -0.81 -7.89 -10.29
CA PHE A 73 -2.16 -8.45 -10.46
C PHE A 73 -2.64 -8.26 -11.91
N LYS A 74 -2.98 -9.37 -12.56
CA LYS A 74 -3.54 -9.38 -13.90
C LYS A 74 -5.05 -9.61 -13.82
N HIS A 75 -5.80 -8.81 -14.56
CA HIS A 75 -7.24 -8.97 -14.61
C HIS A 75 -7.63 -10.38 -15.10
N ASN A 76 -8.46 -11.08 -14.33
CA ASN A 76 -8.98 -12.40 -14.66
C ASN A 76 -10.44 -12.48 -14.20
N GLU A 77 -11.37 -12.41 -15.16
CA GLU A 77 -12.81 -12.41 -14.90
C GLU A 77 -13.28 -13.67 -14.16
N ILE A 78 -12.74 -14.84 -14.49
CA ILE A 78 -13.11 -16.11 -13.85
C ILE A 78 -12.69 -16.08 -12.38
N LEU A 79 -11.46 -15.65 -12.10
CA LEU A 79 -10.94 -15.53 -10.74
C LEU A 79 -11.72 -14.50 -9.93
N LYS A 80 -12.00 -13.33 -10.52
CA LYS A 80 -12.79 -12.26 -9.89
C LYS A 80 -14.17 -12.75 -9.45
N LYS A 81 -14.87 -13.47 -10.33
CA LYS A 81 -16.18 -14.05 -10.00
C LYS A 81 -16.08 -15.07 -8.86
N LYS A 82 -15.12 -15.99 -8.93
CA LYS A 82 -14.91 -16.99 -7.87
C LYS A 82 -14.59 -16.36 -6.52
N LEU A 83 -13.74 -15.33 -6.51
CA LEU A 83 -13.41 -14.60 -5.28
C LEU A 83 -14.62 -13.87 -4.70
N ALA A 84 -15.44 -13.22 -5.54
CA ALA A 84 -16.67 -12.58 -5.11
C ALA A 84 -17.66 -13.59 -4.50
N ASP A 85 -17.87 -14.75 -5.16
CA ASP A 85 -18.75 -15.81 -4.67
C ASP A 85 -18.26 -16.39 -3.33
N LEU A 86 -16.95 -16.61 -3.18
CA LEU A 86 -16.35 -17.08 -1.94
C LEU A 86 -16.48 -16.05 -0.83
N TRP A 87 -16.28 -14.77 -1.13
CA TRP A 87 -16.43 -13.70 -0.17
C TRP A 87 -17.85 -13.56 0.37
N ILE A 88 -18.86 -13.71 -0.51
CA ILE A 88 -20.27 -13.76 -0.09
C ILE A 88 -20.53 -14.93 0.85
N LYS A 89 -19.99 -16.12 0.56
CA LYS A 89 -20.12 -17.29 1.43
C LYS A 89 -19.51 -17.06 2.83
N VAL A 90 -18.31 -16.47 2.87
CA VAL A 90 -17.63 -16.16 4.15
C VAL A 90 -18.42 -15.15 4.96
N LYS A 91 -19.03 -14.13 4.33
CA LYS A 91 -19.84 -13.14 5.04
C LYS A 91 -21.18 -13.69 5.59
N ASN A 92 -21.69 -14.75 4.96
CA ASN A 92 -22.98 -15.33 5.32
C ASN A 92 -22.85 -16.61 6.20
N SER A 93 -21.63 -16.98 6.52
CA SER A 93 -21.33 -18.06 7.47
C SER A 93 -21.17 -17.53 8.89
#